data_eb856228ee76b5e843e76c07eaaad53b
#
_entry.id   eb856228ee76b5e843e76c07eaaad53b
#
_cell.length_a   1.000
_cell.length_b   1.000
_cell.length_c   1.000
_cell.angle_alpha   90.00
_cell.angle_beta   90.00
_cell.angle_gamma   90.00
#
_symmetry.space_group_name_H-M   'P 1'
#
loop_
_entity.id
_entity.type
_entity.pdbx_description
1 polymer ?
#
loop_
_entity_poly.entity_id
_entity_poly.type
_entity_poly.pdbx_seq_one_letter_code
_entity_poly.pdbx_strand_id
1 'polypeptide(L)'
;MQTPTRSVLVLLAGLFLTFAAVSVAPGSDIPPHGKAVVLFKGHDLRNFDTFLRAQGLNHDPDHVFLVENGVIHVSGKEFGYIITRKEYANYYLRAEFKWGEGTYAPREGQARDSGILFHVQGAQKVWPTSIEFQIVEGGTGDFWMTDGGALTGTDGVRVTGPPGKASKIDRIGKGPWTNVAGYRDPVGELENPRGEWNLLELVVQGDHVRQFVNGKLANEGSAAYPSSGKILFQSEGAELFFRDIRLYPLKK
;
A
#
# COMPACT_ATOMS: atom_id res chain seq x y z
N MET A 1 22.02 -66.10 -51.93
CA MET A 1 20.61 -65.60 -51.92
C MET A 1 20.39 -64.96 -50.59
N GLN A 2 20.46 -63.64 -50.54
CA GLN A 2 20.20 -62.84 -49.32
C GLN A 2 18.81 -62.16 -49.45
N THR A 3 17.96 -62.44 -48.48
CA THR A 3 16.64 -61.84 -48.39
C THR A 3 16.75 -60.49 -47.67
N PRO A 4 16.10 -59.40 -48.15
CA PRO A 4 16.15 -58.12 -47.45
C PRO A 4 15.08 -58.02 -46.34
N THR A 5 15.54 -57.70 -45.18
CA THR A 5 14.70 -57.39 -44.00
C THR A 5 14.09 -55.99 -44.18
N ARG A 6 12.76 -55.89 -44.22
CA ARG A 6 12.03 -54.60 -44.20
C ARG A 6 11.87 -54.11 -42.77
N SER A 7 12.48 -53.00 -42.46
CA SER A 7 12.21 -52.26 -41.22
C SER A 7 10.92 -51.46 -41.34
N VAL A 8 9.97 -51.72 -40.45
CA VAL A 8 8.75 -50.95 -40.28
C VAL A 8 9.00 -49.81 -39.29
N LEU A 9 8.98 -48.60 -39.78
CA LEU A 9 9.06 -47.39 -38.97
C LEU A 9 7.66 -47.05 -38.41
N VAL A 10 7.47 -47.25 -37.10
CA VAL A 10 6.24 -46.85 -36.42
C VAL A 10 6.39 -45.38 -35.98
N LEU A 11 5.70 -44.47 -36.65
CA LEU A 11 5.56 -43.07 -36.19
C LEU A 11 4.54 -43.03 -35.05
N LEU A 12 4.99 -42.79 -33.84
CA LEU A 12 4.15 -42.40 -32.71
C LEU A 12 3.88 -40.90 -32.81
N ALA A 13 2.68 -40.52 -33.25
CA ALA A 13 2.19 -39.12 -33.16
C ALA A 13 1.77 -38.83 -31.72
N GLY A 14 2.64 -38.16 -30.97
CA GLY A 14 2.33 -37.65 -29.63
C GLY A 14 1.36 -36.49 -29.72
N LEU A 15 0.13 -36.69 -29.24
CA LEU A 15 -0.88 -35.65 -29.09
C LEU A 15 -0.55 -34.81 -27.85
N PHE A 16 0.11 -33.67 -28.03
CA PHE A 16 0.29 -32.69 -26.96
C PHE A 16 -1.03 -31.95 -26.72
N LEU A 17 -1.79 -32.38 -25.72
CA LEU A 17 -2.86 -31.57 -25.16
C LEU A 17 -2.26 -30.40 -24.39
N THR A 18 -2.22 -29.22 -24.97
CA THR A 18 -1.96 -27.97 -24.25
C THR A 18 -3.18 -27.63 -23.42
N PHE A 19 -3.10 -27.90 -22.11
CA PHE A 19 -4.03 -27.31 -21.15
C PHE A 19 -3.74 -25.82 -21.09
N ALA A 20 -4.55 -25.01 -21.75
CA ALA A 20 -4.62 -23.59 -21.46
C ALA A 20 -5.16 -23.43 -20.03
N ALA A 21 -4.30 -23.10 -19.09
CA ALA A 21 -4.72 -22.66 -17.77
C ALA A 21 -5.55 -21.39 -17.97
N VAL A 22 -6.87 -21.50 -17.83
CA VAL A 22 -7.75 -20.33 -17.70
C VAL A 22 -7.37 -19.70 -16.36
N SER A 23 -6.53 -18.67 -16.43
CA SER A 23 -6.31 -17.76 -15.30
C SER A 23 -7.64 -17.04 -15.06
N VAL A 24 -8.44 -17.55 -14.14
CA VAL A 24 -9.53 -16.79 -13.54
C VAL A 24 -8.82 -15.67 -12.76
N ALA A 25 -8.81 -14.47 -13.31
CA ALA A 25 -8.46 -13.29 -12.53
C ALA A 25 -9.34 -13.31 -11.27
N PRO A 26 -8.77 -13.19 -10.06
CA PRO A 26 -9.59 -13.11 -8.87
C PRO A 26 -10.55 -11.95 -9.08
N GLY A 27 -11.87 -12.24 -9.04
CA GLY A 27 -12.89 -11.21 -9.11
C GLY A 27 -12.58 -10.24 -7.99
N SER A 28 -12.28 -9.00 -8.32
CA SER A 28 -11.92 -8.00 -7.32
C SER A 28 -13.12 -7.83 -6.38
N ASP A 29 -12.93 -8.08 -5.08
CA ASP A 29 -13.89 -7.78 -4.01
C ASP A 29 -14.14 -6.27 -3.86
N ILE A 30 -13.84 -5.51 -4.90
CA ILE A 30 -14.03 -4.06 -4.96
C ILE A 30 -15.51 -3.77 -5.21
N PRO A 31 -16.18 -3.04 -4.31
CA PRO A 31 -17.59 -2.69 -4.49
C PRO A 31 -17.83 -1.84 -5.75
N PRO A 32 -19.06 -1.82 -6.27
CA PRO A 32 -19.44 -0.91 -7.35
C PRO A 32 -19.11 0.53 -7.00
N HIS A 33 -18.41 1.24 -7.90
CA HIS A 33 -17.93 2.59 -7.66
C HIS A 33 -18.24 3.55 -8.82
N GLY A 34 -18.09 4.85 -8.55
CA GLY A 34 -18.24 5.93 -9.52
C GLY A 34 -17.00 6.16 -10.38
N LYS A 35 -16.97 7.29 -11.06
CA LYS A 35 -15.81 7.72 -11.85
C LYS A 35 -14.65 8.10 -10.94
N ALA A 36 -13.42 7.85 -11.41
CA ALA A 36 -12.20 8.20 -10.71
C ALA A 36 -12.07 9.72 -10.45
N VAL A 37 -11.73 10.07 -9.23
CA VAL A 37 -11.12 11.33 -8.85
C VAL A 37 -9.62 11.11 -8.87
N VAL A 38 -8.91 11.69 -9.84
CA VAL A 38 -7.46 11.55 -9.95
C VAL A 38 -6.82 12.50 -8.95
N LEU A 39 -6.24 11.94 -7.88
CA LEU A 39 -5.58 12.72 -6.83
C LEU A 39 -4.19 13.19 -7.28
N PHE A 40 -3.42 12.32 -7.94
CA PHE A 40 -2.14 12.67 -8.55
C PHE A 40 -2.18 12.44 -10.06
N LYS A 41 -1.85 13.49 -10.83
CA LYS A 41 -1.91 13.50 -12.30
C LYS A 41 -0.54 13.36 -12.99
N GLY A 42 0.51 13.09 -12.24
CA GLY A 42 1.87 12.90 -12.77
C GLY A 42 2.69 14.18 -12.96
N HIS A 43 2.20 15.36 -12.64
CA HIS A 43 2.92 16.62 -12.92
C HIS A 43 2.94 17.63 -11.78
N ASP A 44 2.06 17.55 -10.79
CA ASP A 44 2.05 18.44 -9.63
C ASP A 44 1.32 17.86 -8.41
N LEU A 45 1.51 18.47 -7.25
CA LEU A 45 0.86 18.14 -5.98
C LEU A 45 -0.34 19.06 -5.65
N ARG A 46 -1.01 19.68 -6.63
CA ARG A 46 -2.09 20.67 -6.42
C ARG A 46 -3.27 20.20 -5.57
N ASN A 47 -3.48 18.89 -5.46
CA ASN A 47 -4.53 18.30 -4.63
C ASN A 47 -4.07 18.01 -3.20
N PHE A 48 -2.80 18.27 -2.89
CA PHE A 48 -2.17 17.99 -1.61
C PHE A 48 -1.59 19.26 -1.00
N ASP A 49 -1.47 19.26 0.31
CA ASP A 49 -0.56 20.09 1.08
C ASP A 49 0.61 19.22 1.53
N THR A 50 1.79 19.80 1.73
CA THR A 50 2.94 19.12 2.33
C THR A 50 3.04 19.50 3.81
N PHE A 51 3.53 18.58 4.65
CA PHE A 51 3.91 18.87 6.02
C PHE A 51 5.21 18.14 6.35
N LEU A 52 6.18 18.86 6.85
CA LEU A 52 7.44 18.32 7.32
C LEU A 52 7.62 18.64 8.81
N ARG A 53 8.17 17.70 9.56
CA ARG A 53 8.31 17.83 11.02
C ARG A 53 9.04 19.09 11.44
N ALA A 54 10.14 19.41 10.78
CA ALA A 54 10.98 20.57 11.10
C ALA A 54 10.53 21.86 10.36
N GLN A 55 9.87 21.73 9.20
CA GLN A 55 9.58 22.84 8.31
C GLN A 55 8.12 23.33 8.39
N GLY A 56 7.21 22.49 8.88
CA GLY A 56 5.78 22.79 8.94
C GLY A 56 5.04 22.62 7.62
N LEU A 57 3.93 23.34 7.48
CA LEU A 57 2.97 23.20 6.39
C LEU A 57 3.43 23.95 5.13
N ASN A 58 3.38 23.26 3.98
CA ASN A 58 3.68 23.81 2.65
C ASN A 58 5.07 24.49 2.53
N HIS A 59 6.02 24.01 3.31
CA HIS A 59 7.41 24.44 3.23
C HIS A 59 8.30 23.20 3.11
N ASP A 60 8.84 22.96 1.91
CA ASP A 60 9.68 21.80 1.55
C ASP A 60 10.90 22.28 0.76
N PRO A 61 11.87 22.97 1.42
CA PRO A 61 13.03 23.54 0.74
C PRO A 61 14.00 22.48 0.23
N ASP A 62 14.00 21.27 0.83
CA ASP A 62 14.88 20.16 0.49
C ASP A 62 14.27 19.18 -0.49
N HIS A 63 13.07 19.51 -1.01
CA HIS A 63 12.34 18.66 -1.97
C HIS A 63 12.17 17.22 -1.49
N VAL A 64 11.75 17.06 -0.23
CA VAL A 64 11.40 15.74 0.33
C VAL A 64 10.33 15.06 -0.52
N PHE A 65 9.41 15.86 -1.07
CA PHE A 65 8.38 15.43 -2.03
C PHE A 65 8.59 16.11 -3.38
N LEU A 66 9.27 15.45 -4.30
CA LEU A 66 9.53 15.93 -5.65
C LEU A 66 8.65 15.24 -6.68
N VAL A 67 8.06 15.99 -7.61
CA VAL A 67 7.37 15.41 -8.77
C VAL A 67 8.30 15.40 -9.97
N GLU A 68 8.63 14.21 -10.45
CA GLU A 68 9.48 14.03 -11.63
C GLU A 68 9.06 12.78 -12.41
N ASN A 69 9.21 12.80 -13.72
CA ASN A 69 8.94 11.67 -14.62
C ASN A 69 7.59 10.95 -14.38
N GLY A 70 6.56 11.70 -13.99
CA GLY A 70 5.22 11.15 -13.76
C GLY A 70 5.01 10.49 -12.40
N VAL A 71 5.99 10.58 -11.49
CA VAL A 71 5.93 9.99 -10.16
C VAL A 71 6.16 11.04 -9.08
N ILE A 72 5.70 10.76 -7.86
CA ILE A 72 6.10 11.47 -6.65
C ILE A 72 7.30 10.72 -6.09
N HIS A 73 8.46 11.33 -6.12
CA HIS A 73 9.65 10.86 -5.43
C HIS A 73 9.62 11.39 -3.99
N VAL A 74 9.64 10.49 -3.03
CA VAL A 74 9.75 10.77 -1.59
C VAL A 74 11.17 10.42 -1.18
N SER A 75 11.98 11.43 -0.84
CA SER A 75 13.39 11.21 -0.50
C SER A 75 13.60 10.44 0.81
N GLY A 76 12.64 10.49 1.73
CA GLY A 76 12.71 9.86 3.05
C GLY A 76 13.61 10.57 4.07
N LYS A 77 14.30 11.64 3.67
CA LYS A 77 15.31 12.32 4.52
C LYS A 77 14.72 13.08 5.72
N GLU A 78 13.47 13.45 5.66
CA GLU A 78 12.75 14.09 6.76
C GLU A 78 11.38 13.44 6.96
N PHE A 79 10.95 13.32 8.21
CA PHE A 79 9.62 12.82 8.56
C PHE A 79 8.56 13.85 8.23
N GLY A 80 7.54 13.41 7.53
CA GLY A 80 6.43 14.25 7.10
C GLY A 80 5.52 13.52 6.14
N TYR A 81 4.74 14.27 5.38
CA TYR A 81 3.75 13.71 4.45
C TYR A 81 3.27 14.72 3.42
N ILE A 82 2.68 14.22 2.36
CA ILE A 82 1.69 14.95 1.56
C ILE A 82 0.30 14.51 2.00
N ILE A 83 -0.64 15.46 2.09
CA ILE A 83 -2.01 15.20 2.58
C ILE A 83 -3.04 15.83 1.64
N THR A 84 -4.11 15.09 1.34
CA THR A 84 -5.19 15.62 0.51
C THR A 84 -5.81 16.88 1.13
N ARG A 85 -6.10 17.89 0.28
CA ARG A 85 -6.80 19.10 0.74
C ARG A 85 -8.24 18.84 1.12
N LYS A 86 -8.87 17.84 0.49
CA LYS A 86 -10.25 17.42 0.74
C LYS A 86 -10.29 16.21 1.66
N GLU A 87 -11.41 16.08 2.36
CA GLU A 87 -11.77 14.90 3.13
C GLU A 87 -12.61 13.94 2.30
N TYR A 88 -12.54 12.66 2.66
CA TYR A 88 -13.21 11.58 1.94
C TYR A 88 -13.86 10.59 2.92
N ALA A 89 -14.95 9.97 2.46
CA ALA A 89 -15.63 8.85 3.08
C ALA A 89 -16.24 7.97 1.98
N ASN A 90 -16.42 6.68 2.24
CA ASN A 90 -17.02 5.73 1.30
C ASN A 90 -16.35 5.73 -0.08
N TYR A 91 -15.15 5.21 -0.13
CA TYR A 91 -14.34 5.20 -1.34
C TYR A 91 -13.54 3.91 -1.51
N TYR A 92 -13.15 3.69 -2.75
CA TYR A 92 -12.05 2.83 -3.14
C TYR A 92 -10.87 3.71 -3.55
N LEU A 93 -9.74 3.59 -2.85
CA LEU A 93 -8.48 4.25 -3.18
C LEU A 93 -7.54 3.24 -3.83
N ARG A 94 -6.89 3.67 -4.90
CA ARG A 94 -5.82 2.96 -5.56
C ARG A 94 -4.58 3.83 -5.57
N ALA A 95 -3.42 3.26 -5.24
CA ALA A 95 -2.11 3.89 -5.35
C ALA A 95 -1.06 2.84 -5.67
N GLU A 96 -0.05 3.21 -6.44
CA GLU A 96 1.11 2.35 -6.65
C GLU A 96 2.32 2.94 -5.96
N PHE A 97 3.11 2.09 -5.28
CA PHE A 97 4.37 2.49 -4.66
C PHE A 97 5.52 1.58 -5.11
N LYS A 98 6.73 2.10 -4.97
CA LYS A 98 7.97 1.37 -5.24
C LYS A 98 9.04 1.86 -4.28
N TRP A 99 9.75 0.94 -3.62
CA TRP A 99 10.90 1.29 -2.80
C TRP A 99 12.07 1.80 -3.63
N GLY A 100 12.74 2.85 -3.13
CA GLY A 100 14.04 3.29 -3.58
C GLY A 100 15.18 2.58 -2.85
N GLU A 101 16.39 3.13 -2.96
CA GLU A 101 17.60 2.54 -2.38
C GLU A 101 17.87 3.02 -0.95
N GLY A 102 17.59 4.29 -0.65
CA GLY A 102 17.99 4.96 0.58
C GLY A 102 17.18 4.59 1.81
N THR A 103 17.87 4.45 2.94
CA THR A 103 17.29 4.58 4.29
C THR A 103 18.08 5.64 5.05
N TYR A 104 17.39 6.45 5.88
CA TYR A 104 17.97 7.63 6.53
C TYR A 104 17.65 7.66 8.02
N ALA A 105 18.53 8.31 8.80
CA ALA A 105 18.32 8.48 10.23
C ALA A 105 16.93 9.06 10.57
N PRO A 106 16.25 8.56 11.61
CA PRO A 106 16.74 7.58 12.62
C PRO A 106 16.55 6.12 12.19
N ARG A 107 16.14 5.85 10.93
CA ARG A 107 15.80 4.50 10.41
C ARG A 107 16.87 3.91 9.49
N GLU A 108 18.07 4.45 9.48
CA GLU A 108 19.17 3.95 8.67
C GLU A 108 19.45 2.47 8.92
N GLY A 109 19.45 1.65 7.87
CA GLY A 109 19.64 0.19 7.96
C GLY A 109 18.45 -0.60 8.49
N GLN A 110 17.37 0.06 8.89
CA GLN A 110 16.11 -0.58 9.28
C GLN A 110 15.26 -0.92 8.06
N ALA A 111 14.25 -1.77 8.25
CA ALA A 111 13.24 -2.04 7.25
C ALA A 111 12.66 -0.70 6.75
N ARG A 112 12.56 -0.54 5.42
CA ARG A 112 11.97 0.65 4.82
C ARG A 112 10.56 0.81 5.28
N ASP A 113 10.19 2.05 5.60
CA ASP A 113 8.92 2.37 6.24
C ASP A 113 8.27 3.60 5.60
N SER A 114 6.99 3.51 5.42
CA SER A 114 6.07 4.52 4.94
C SER A 114 4.64 4.08 5.23
N GLY A 115 3.63 4.85 4.82
CA GLY A 115 2.23 4.47 4.99
C GLY A 115 1.28 5.39 4.25
N ILE A 116 0.04 4.90 4.12
CA ILE A 116 -1.11 5.71 3.72
C ILE A 116 -1.99 5.85 4.96
N LEU A 117 -1.96 7.01 5.63
CA LEU A 117 -2.88 7.27 6.72
C LEU A 117 -4.18 7.84 6.15
N PHE A 118 -5.28 7.24 6.52
CA PHE A 118 -6.60 7.65 6.06
C PHE A 118 -7.50 8.07 7.21
N HIS A 119 -8.56 8.82 6.88
CA HIS A 119 -9.44 9.48 7.85
C HIS A 119 -8.70 10.39 8.82
N VAL A 120 -7.65 11.04 8.32
CA VAL A 120 -6.84 11.95 9.12
C VAL A 120 -7.65 13.12 9.60
N GLN A 121 -7.58 13.38 10.91
CA GLN A 121 -8.27 14.50 11.57
C GLN A 121 -7.33 15.22 12.55
N GLY A 122 -7.75 16.43 12.92
CA GLY A 122 -7.04 17.24 13.91
C GLY A 122 -5.91 18.09 13.36
N ALA A 123 -5.03 18.52 14.25
CA ALA A 123 -3.93 19.41 13.92
C ALA A 123 -2.82 18.69 13.12
N GLN A 124 -2.11 19.45 12.29
CA GLN A 124 -0.94 18.96 11.56
C GLN A 124 0.18 18.61 12.55
N LYS A 125 0.58 17.36 12.58
CA LYS A 125 1.68 16.82 13.38
C LYS A 125 2.12 15.46 12.83
N VAL A 126 3.24 14.95 13.25
CA VAL A 126 3.72 13.59 12.94
C VAL A 126 3.44 12.70 14.18
N TRP A 127 2.43 11.82 14.22
CA TRP A 127 1.40 11.54 13.23
C TRP A 127 0.03 11.96 13.80
N PRO A 128 -0.92 12.44 12.98
CA PRO A 128 -2.23 12.89 13.49
C PRO A 128 -3.19 11.71 13.72
N THR A 129 -4.32 11.97 14.38
CA THR A 129 -5.39 10.97 14.58
C THR A 129 -5.82 10.37 13.25
N SER A 130 -5.68 9.06 13.11
CA SER A 130 -5.95 8.34 11.84
C SER A 130 -5.88 6.83 12.00
N ILE A 131 -6.16 6.13 10.91
CA ILE A 131 -5.85 4.72 10.70
C ILE A 131 -4.86 4.65 9.54
N GLU A 132 -3.86 3.80 9.66
CA GLU A 132 -2.81 3.66 8.65
C GLU A 132 -2.90 2.33 7.94
N PHE A 133 -2.78 2.37 6.63
CA PHE A 133 -2.38 1.27 5.79
C PHE A 133 -0.85 1.27 5.74
N GLN A 134 -0.24 0.46 6.57
CA GLN A 134 1.21 0.36 6.69
C GLN A 134 1.85 -0.08 5.38
N ILE A 135 2.94 0.58 5.02
CA ILE A 135 3.88 0.19 3.97
C ILE A 135 5.22 -0.03 4.66
N VAL A 136 5.60 -1.27 4.92
CA VAL A 136 6.89 -1.61 5.55
C VAL A 136 7.42 -2.91 4.98
N GLU A 137 8.72 -2.97 4.67
CA GLU A 137 9.33 -4.18 4.11
C GLU A 137 8.95 -5.43 4.92
N GLY A 138 8.31 -6.41 4.28
CA GLY A 138 7.81 -7.66 4.86
C GLY A 138 6.60 -7.52 5.77
N GLY A 139 6.00 -6.33 5.89
CA GLY A 139 4.85 -6.09 6.76
C GLY A 139 3.78 -5.21 6.15
N THR A 140 3.88 -4.87 4.87
CA THR A 140 2.88 -4.07 4.16
C THR A 140 1.51 -4.71 4.26
N GLY A 141 0.53 -3.91 4.73
CA GLY A 141 -0.83 -4.38 4.99
C GLY A 141 -1.22 -4.48 6.46
N ASP A 142 -0.31 -4.23 7.41
CA ASP A 142 -0.69 -4.03 8.81
C ASP A 142 -1.60 -2.79 8.93
N PHE A 143 -2.49 -2.78 9.92
CA PHE A 143 -3.15 -1.56 10.36
C PHE A 143 -2.41 -0.94 11.53
N TRP A 144 -2.22 0.37 11.50
CA TRP A 144 -1.82 1.14 12.67
C TRP A 144 -2.90 2.17 13.02
N MET A 145 -3.33 2.19 14.27
CA MET A 145 -4.22 3.20 14.81
C MET A 145 -3.38 4.23 15.54
N THR A 146 -3.38 5.48 15.06
CA THR A 146 -2.54 6.55 15.62
C THR A 146 -3.37 7.56 16.38
N ASP A 147 -2.85 8.00 17.56
CA ASP A 147 -3.30 9.17 18.32
C ASP A 147 -4.85 9.24 18.50
N GLY A 148 -5.45 8.17 18.98
CA GLY A 148 -6.91 8.06 19.19
C GLY A 148 -7.66 7.38 18.05
N GLY A 149 -7.03 7.11 16.92
CA GLY A 149 -7.61 6.25 15.88
C GLY A 149 -7.92 4.87 16.42
N ALA A 150 -8.96 4.20 15.90
CA ALA A 150 -9.39 2.90 16.40
C ALA A 150 -10.03 2.04 15.31
N LEU A 151 -9.85 0.72 15.42
CA LEU A 151 -10.39 -0.28 14.52
C LEU A 151 -10.67 -1.59 15.28
N THR A 152 -11.67 -2.33 14.87
CA THR A 152 -11.92 -3.70 15.36
C THR A 152 -11.44 -4.68 14.30
N GLY A 153 -10.50 -5.54 14.65
CA GLY A 153 -9.96 -6.57 13.76
C GLY A 153 -10.95 -7.72 13.48
N THR A 154 -10.54 -8.65 12.63
CA THR A 154 -11.34 -9.85 12.27
C THR A 154 -11.56 -10.80 13.43
N ASP A 155 -10.70 -10.73 14.44
CA ASP A 155 -10.84 -11.47 15.72
C ASP A 155 -11.85 -10.84 16.68
N GLY A 156 -12.48 -9.73 16.30
CA GLY A 156 -13.43 -8.98 17.13
C GLY A 156 -12.75 -8.08 18.18
N VAL A 157 -11.44 -8.03 18.24
CA VAL A 157 -10.70 -7.18 19.20
C VAL A 157 -10.62 -5.75 18.69
N ARG A 158 -11.10 -4.81 19.52
CA ARG A 158 -10.94 -3.39 19.24
C ARG A 158 -9.58 -2.88 19.69
N VAL A 159 -8.84 -2.30 18.77
CA VAL A 159 -7.54 -1.70 19.02
C VAL A 159 -7.65 -0.18 18.86
N THR A 160 -7.08 0.57 19.80
CA THR A 160 -7.06 2.04 19.79
C THR A 160 -5.62 2.52 19.95
N GLY A 161 -5.22 3.48 19.15
CA GLY A 161 -3.94 4.18 19.32
C GLY A 161 -3.96 5.07 20.57
N PRO A 162 -3.05 4.90 21.53
CA PRO A 162 -2.97 5.81 22.66
C PRO A 162 -2.65 7.24 22.21
N PRO A 163 -3.00 8.27 23.02
CA PRO A 163 -2.63 9.65 22.71
C PRO A 163 -1.12 9.79 22.44
N GLY A 164 -0.76 10.38 21.30
CA GLY A 164 0.63 10.56 20.86
C GLY A 164 1.39 9.29 20.53
N LYS A 165 0.72 8.14 20.44
CA LYS A 165 1.30 6.83 20.14
C LYS A 165 0.46 6.10 19.08
N ALA A 166 0.91 4.90 18.69
CA ALA A 166 0.19 4.03 17.80
C ALA A 166 0.08 2.60 18.36
N SER A 167 -0.96 1.88 17.96
CA SER A 167 -1.16 0.45 18.18
C SER A 167 -1.46 -0.22 16.85
N LYS A 168 -1.12 -1.50 16.69
CA LYS A 168 -1.27 -2.19 15.42
C LYS A 168 -2.15 -3.44 15.49
N ILE A 169 -2.67 -3.81 14.31
CA ILE A 169 -3.21 -5.12 13.99
C ILE A 169 -2.37 -5.67 12.85
N ASP A 170 -1.69 -6.79 13.06
CA ASP A 170 -0.88 -7.42 12.03
C ASP A 170 -1.78 -7.88 10.86
N ARG A 171 -1.24 -7.84 9.64
CA ARG A 171 -1.94 -8.34 8.46
C ARG A 171 -2.18 -9.85 8.51
N ILE A 172 -3.16 -10.29 7.78
CA ILE A 172 -3.53 -11.72 7.68
C ILE A 172 -2.35 -12.51 7.11
N GLY A 173 -2.01 -13.62 7.78
CA GLY A 173 -0.96 -14.54 7.33
C GLY A 173 0.48 -14.01 7.43
N LYS A 174 0.71 -12.93 8.19
CA LYS A 174 2.05 -12.41 8.44
C LYS A 174 2.90 -13.39 9.23
N GLY A 175 4.11 -13.62 8.76
CA GLY A 175 5.13 -14.39 9.47
C GLY A 175 5.86 -13.57 10.53
N PRO A 176 6.90 -14.17 11.15
CA PRO A 176 7.81 -13.42 12.04
C PRO A 176 8.40 -12.22 11.30
N TRP A 177 8.51 -11.09 11.97
CA TRP A 177 9.02 -9.86 11.37
C TRP A 177 10.27 -9.34 12.08
N THR A 178 11.20 -8.82 11.30
CA THR A 178 12.44 -8.22 11.78
C THR A 178 12.68 -6.86 11.16
N ASN A 179 13.13 -5.88 11.96
CA ASN A 179 13.34 -4.50 11.51
C ASN A 179 14.75 -4.33 10.89
N VAL A 180 14.94 -4.85 9.68
CA VAL A 180 16.20 -4.75 8.93
C VAL A 180 15.92 -4.42 7.46
N ALA A 181 16.72 -3.53 6.87
CA ALA A 181 16.56 -3.15 5.47
C ALA A 181 16.63 -4.37 4.54
N GLY A 182 15.71 -4.44 3.59
CA GLY A 182 15.57 -5.54 2.65
C GLY A 182 14.86 -6.77 3.22
N TYR A 183 14.25 -6.66 4.41
CA TYR A 183 13.48 -7.76 4.98
C TYR A 183 12.31 -8.16 4.08
N ARG A 184 12.07 -9.46 3.97
CA ARG A 184 10.92 -10.03 3.29
C ARG A 184 10.28 -11.10 4.18
N ASP A 185 8.96 -11.12 4.22
CA ASP A 185 8.22 -12.10 5.01
C ASP A 185 8.39 -13.52 4.42
N PRO A 186 9.02 -14.47 5.14
CA PRO A 186 9.27 -15.80 4.61
C PRO A 186 8.00 -16.66 4.50
N VAL A 187 6.88 -16.22 5.05
CA VAL A 187 5.62 -16.98 5.12
C VAL A 187 4.58 -16.43 4.15
N GLY A 188 4.33 -15.14 4.21
CA GLY A 188 3.20 -14.53 3.53
C GLY A 188 3.56 -13.22 2.82
N GLU A 189 4.69 -13.13 2.13
CA GLU A 189 5.10 -11.93 1.43
C GLU A 189 4.05 -11.46 0.42
N LEU A 190 3.70 -10.19 0.49
CA LEU A 190 2.74 -9.56 -0.41
C LEU A 190 3.38 -8.57 -1.38
N GLU A 191 4.55 -8.02 -1.02
CA GLU A 191 5.25 -7.07 -1.89
C GLU A 191 5.99 -7.78 -3.03
N ASN A 192 6.09 -7.10 -4.16
CA ASN A 192 7.06 -7.43 -5.19
C ASN A 192 8.48 -7.11 -4.70
N PRO A 193 9.53 -7.63 -5.34
CA PRO A 193 10.90 -7.27 -5.01
C PRO A 193 11.15 -5.76 -5.01
N ARG A 194 12.10 -5.30 -4.18
CA ARG A 194 12.52 -3.89 -4.17
C ARG A 194 12.86 -3.40 -5.58
N GLY A 195 12.42 -2.17 -5.88
CA GLY A 195 12.55 -1.57 -7.21
C GLY A 195 11.41 -1.92 -8.17
N GLU A 196 10.53 -2.84 -7.82
CA GLU A 196 9.31 -3.13 -8.57
C GLU A 196 8.10 -2.39 -7.97
N TRP A 197 7.12 -2.11 -8.83
CA TRP A 197 5.89 -1.44 -8.42
C TRP A 197 4.95 -2.40 -7.69
N ASN A 198 4.37 -1.93 -6.60
CA ASN A 198 3.33 -2.58 -5.83
C ASN A 198 2.02 -1.81 -5.95
N LEU A 199 0.92 -2.51 -6.12
CA LEU A 199 -0.42 -1.95 -6.09
C LEU A 199 -0.99 -2.03 -4.68
N LEU A 200 -1.39 -0.88 -4.13
CA LEU A 200 -2.16 -0.78 -2.89
C LEU A 200 -3.59 -0.39 -3.21
N GLU A 201 -4.52 -1.09 -2.60
CA GLU A 201 -5.96 -0.83 -2.74
C GLU A 201 -6.61 -0.76 -1.37
N LEU A 202 -7.34 0.30 -1.10
CA LEU A 202 -8.02 0.55 0.16
C LEU A 202 -9.51 0.77 -0.12
N VAL A 203 -10.36 -0.09 0.42
CA VAL A 203 -11.82 0.04 0.36
C VAL A 203 -12.33 0.49 1.71
N VAL A 204 -13.04 1.61 1.73
CA VAL A 204 -13.71 2.16 2.92
C VAL A 204 -15.20 2.27 2.64
N GLN A 205 -16.01 1.49 3.34
CA GLN A 205 -17.46 1.48 3.22
C GLN A 205 -18.10 1.67 4.60
N GLY A 206 -18.58 2.88 4.87
CA GLY A 206 -18.99 3.27 6.23
C GLY A 206 -17.78 3.22 7.17
N ASP A 207 -17.87 2.39 8.18
CA ASP A 207 -16.81 2.10 9.14
C ASP A 207 -16.09 0.77 8.89
N HIS A 208 -16.37 0.12 7.76
CA HIS A 208 -15.71 -1.11 7.34
C HIS A 208 -14.55 -0.81 6.38
N VAL A 209 -13.40 -1.42 6.62
CA VAL A 209 -12.15 -1.15 5.89
C VAL A 209 -11.53 -2.45 5.42
N ARG A 210 -11.09 -2.49 4.16
CA ARG A 210 -10.31 -3.61 3.59
C ARG A 210 -9.08 -3.08 2.85
N GLN A 211 -7.97 -3.75 3.06
CA GLN A 211 -6.68 -3.44 2.43
C GLN A 211 -6.24 -4.59 1.54
N PHE A 212 -5.79 -4.27 0.32
CA PHE A 212 -5.24 -5.25 -0.61
C PHE A 212 -3.86 -4.81 -1.05
N VAL A 213 -2.95 -5.76 -1.17
CA VAL A 213 -1.61 -5.58 -1.72
C VAL A 213 -1.46 -6.52 -2.91
N ASN A 214 -1.17 -5.97 -4.08
CA ASN A 214 -1.02 -6.73 -5.33
C ASN A 214 -2.22 -7.67 -5.61
N GLY A 215 -3.44 -7.16 -5.34
CA GLY A 215 -4.70 -7.89 -5.53
C GLY A 215 -5.03 -8.96 -4.49
N LYS A 216 -4.20 -9.13 -3.44
CA LYS A 216 -4.47 -10.06 -2.33
C LYS A 216 -4.99 -9.28 -1.12
N LEU A 217 -6.05 -9.77 -0.48
CA LEU A 217 -6.55 -9.23 0.79
C LEU A 217 -5.43 -9.32 1.84
N ALA A 218 -4.94 -8.18 2.28
CA ALA A 218 -3.91 -8.08 3.30
C ALA A 218 -4.52 -7.99 4.70
N ASN A 219 -5.59 -7.19 4.84
CA ASN A 219 -6.25 -7.01 6.13
C ASN A 219 -7.66 -6.45 5.95
N GLU A 220 -8.50 -6.65 6.96
CA GLU A 220 -9.81 -6.02 7.05
C GLU A 220 -10.19 -5.74 8.51
N GLY A 221 -11.10 -4.77 8.70
CA GLY A 221 -11.59 -4.41 10.01
C GLY A 221 -12.88 -3.60 9.94
N SER A 222 -13.51 -3.42 11.08
CA SER A 222 -14.78 -2.71 11.24
C SER A 222 -14.75 -1.72 12.39
N ALA A 223 -15.84 -0.96 12.55
CA ALA A 223 -15.95 0.07 13.57
C ALA A 223 -14.76 1.07 13.53
N ALA A 224 -14.32 1.43 12.32
CA ALA A 224 -13.23 2.38 12.10
C ALA A 224 -13.57 3.76 12.70
N TYR A 225 -12.64 4.32 13.44
CA TYR A 225 -12.71 5.69 13.98
C TYR A 225 -11.36 6.41 13.75
N PRO A 226 -11.37 7.59 13.15
CA PRO A 226 -12.49 8.26 12.47
C PRO A 226 -13.03 7.48 11.26
N SER A 227 -14.28 7.74 10.84
CA SER A 227 -14.91 7.10 9.67
C SER A 227 -14.86 7.96 8.40
N SER A 228 -14.24 9.14 8.47
CA SER A 228 -13.96 10.04 7.35
C SER A 228 -12.80 10.96 7.69
N GLY A 229 -12.21 11.58 6.68
CA GLY A 229 -11.14 12.55 6.86
C GLY A 229 -10.23 12.65 5.64
N LYS A 230 -9.09 13.28 5.81
CA LYS A 230 -8.08 13.42 4.76
C LYS A 230 -7.27 12.13 4.60
N ILE A 231 -6.53 12.05 3.50
CA ILE A 231 -5.63 10.92 3.20
C ILE A 231 -4.23 11.49 3.05
N LEU A 232 -3.25 10.92 3.75
CA LEU A 232 -1.86 11.31 3.64
C LEU A 232 -0.96 10.14 3.20
N PHE A 233 0.19 10.49 2.63
CA PHE A 233 1.24 9.58 2.17
C PHE A 233 2.54 10.00 2.85
N GLN A 234 3.15 9.08 3.59
CA GLN A 234 4.27 9.39 4.49
C GLN A 234 5.63 9.48 3.79
N SER A 235 6.51 10.28 4.42
CA SER A 235 7.95 10.19 4.37
C SER A 235 8.45 9.80 5.76
N GLU A 236 9.04 8.61 5.91
CA GLU A 236 9.43 8.04 7.21
C GLU A 236 10.79 7.34 7.18
N GLY A 237 11.82 8.05 6.74
CA GLY A 237 13.19 7.56 6.79
C GLY A 237 13.56 6.59 5.67
N ALA A 238 12.71 6.39 4.67
CA ALA A 238 12.98 5.55 3.51
C ALA A 238 12.65 6.27 2.21
N GLU A 239 13.48 6.06 1.21
CA GLU A 239 13.22 6.51 -0.15
C GLU A 239 12.16 5.64 -0.81
N LEU A 240 11.14 6.26 -1.41
CA LEU A 240 10.12 5.57 -2.18
C LEU A 240 9.51 6.47 -3.23
N PHE A 241 8.73 5.84 -4.11
CA PHE A 241 8.01 6.52 -5.19
C PHE A 241 6.54 6.15 -5.15
N PHE A 242 5.66 7.14 -5.41
CA PHE A 242 4.23 6.92 -5.62
C PHE A 242 3.82 7.33 -7.03
N ARG A 243 2.84 6.61 -7.58
CA ARG A 243 2.15 7.00 -8.83
C ARG A 243 0.72 6.47 -8.85
N ASP A 244 -0.03 6.87 -9.87
CA ASP A 244 -1.41 6.40 -10.15
C ASP A 244 -2.36 6.49 -8.94
N ILE A 245 -2.32 7.62 -8.20
CA ILE A 245 -3.17 7.82 -7.03
C ILE A 245 -4.55 8.26 -7.49
N ARG A 246 -5.53 7.36 -7.33
CA ARG A 246 -6.93 7.56 -7.74
C ARG A 246 -7.88 7.14 -6.64
N LEU A 247 -8.94 7.90 -6.49
CA LEU A 247 -10.03 7.62 -5.57
C LEU A 247 -11.34 7.47 -6.35
N TYR A 248 -12.10 6.47 -6.02
CA TYR A 248 -13.40 6.16 -6.64
C TYR A 248 -14.48 6.18 -5.55
N PRO A 249 -15.41 7.15 -5.58
CA PRO A 249 -16.54 7.15 -4.65
C PRO A 249 -17.35 5.86 -4.80
N LEU A 250 -17.65 5.17 -3.71
CA LEU A 250 -18.50 3.98 -3.73
C LEU A 250 -19.94 4.38 -4.07
N LYS A 251 -20.63 3.53 -4.84
CA LYS A 251 -22.05 3.68 -5.09
C LYS A 251 -22.84 3.24 -3.84
N LYS A 252 -23.88 3.99 -3.55
CA LYS A 252 -24.86 3.65 -2.51
C LYS A 252 -25.66 2.41 -2.91
#